data_6bf3db28c0ac8fbf92efce38490833d3
#
_entry.id   6bf3db28c0ac8fbf92efce38490833d3
#
_cell.length_a   1.000
_cell.length_b   1.000
_cell.length_c   1.000
_cell.angle_alpha   90.00
_cell.angle_beta   90.00
_cell.angle_gamma   90.00
#
_symmetry.space_group_name_H-M   'P 1'
#
loop_
_entity.id
_entity.type
_entity.pdbx_description
1 polymer ?
#
loop_
_entity_poly.entity_id
_entity_poly.type
_entity_poly.pdbx_seq_one_letter_code
_entity_poly.pdbx_strand_id
1 'polypeptide(L)'
;MRVISLSSLKGGVGKTTVTLGLASAAFARGLRTLVVDMDPQSDASTGMDVTVGRHLNMSHLLAHPRGSEVRNAIVSSGWTRSHHGKVDVFLGSPATMAYDTPTLTKKEIWRVEEILATVEDDYDIVLIDCPPSINGLTRMAWTASDRVAVVSEPGLFSVAATQRAFRAVDELRRSVSPRLHPLGVIVNRVRPQSIEHQYRIDELKQMFGALVLQPELP
;
A
#
# COMPACT_ATOMS: atom_id res chain seq x y z
N MET A 1 -0.13 6.23 15.21
CA MET A 1 0.04 5.38 13.98
C MET A 1 0.15 6.26 12.74
N ARG A 2 1.00 5.88 11.77
CA ARG A 2 1.07 6.51 10.44
C ARG A 2 0.69 5.50 9.38
N VAL A 3 -0.19 5.86 8.44
CA VAL A 3 -0.69 4.96 7.41
C VAL A 3 -0.22 5.41 6.03
N ILE A 4 0.45 4.52 5.31
CA ILE A 4 0.99 4.77 3.97
C ILE A 4 0.49 3.70 3.01
N SER A 5 -0.22 4.12 1.95
CA SER A 5 -0.58 3.23 0.85
C SER A 5 0.50 3.22 -0.23
N LEU A 6 0.89 2.02 -0.67
CA LEU A 6 1.74 1.78 -1.82
C LEU A 6 0.84 1.43 -3.01
N SER A 7 0.88 2.23 -4.06
CA SER A 7 0.00 2.09 -5.22
C SER A 7 0.78 2.09 -6.53
N SER A 8 0.20 1.50 -7.56
CA SER A 8 0.70 1.57 -8.93
C SER A 8 -0.48 1.43 -9.88
N LEU A 9 -0.38 1.97 -11.10
CA LEU A 9 -1.39 1.78 -12.15
C LEU A 9 -0.94 0.78 -13.22
N LYS A 10 0.15 0.07 -12.95
CA LYS A 10 0.67 -0.98 -13.81
C LYS A 10 1.10 -2.14 -12.94
N GLY A 11 0.73 -3.36 -13.35
CA GLY A 11 1.21 -4.58 -12.71
C GLY A 11 2.71 -4.77 -12.95
N GLY A 12 3.36 -5.46 -12.02
CA GLY A 12 4.75 -5.88 -12.19
C GLY A 12 5.82 -4.81 -11.99
N VAL A 13 5.49 -3.59 -11.55
CA VAL A 13 6.48 -2.53 -11.29
C VAL A 13 7.26 -2.69 -9.97
N GLY A 14 6.98 -3.74 -9.20
CA GLY A 14 7.65 -4.01 -7.93
C GLY A 14 6.98 -3.35 -6.71
N LYS A 15 5.71 -2.96 -6.80
CA LYS A 15 4.95 -2.37 -5.69
C LYS A 15 5.07 -3.19 -4.40
N THR A 16 4.71 -4.46 -4.45
CA THR A 16 4.77 -5.38 -3.30
C THR A 16 6.20 -5.53 -2.77
N THR A 17 7.21 -5.63 -3.64
CA THR A 17 8.63 -5.65 -3.23
C THR A 17 9.01 -4.40 -2.45
N VAL A 18 8.57 -3.22 -2.91
CA VAL A 18 8.80 -1.95 -2.21
C VAL A 18 8.06 -1.93 -0.88
N THR A 19 6.81 -2.41 -0.82
CA THR A 19 6.04 -2.52 0.43
C THR A 19 6.78 -3.36 1.46
N LEU A 20 7.24 -4.55 1.07
CA LEU A 20 7.99 -5.47 1.93
C LEU A 20 9.35 -4.88 2.33
N GLY A 21 10.05 -4.22 1.41
CA GLY A 21 11.30 -3.52 1.71
C GLY A 21 11.13 -2.41 2.75
N LEU A 22 10.06 -1.62 2.65
CA LEU A 22 9.73 -0.60 3.65
C LEU A 22 9.34 -1.21 4.99
N ALA A 23 8.59 -2.33 5.02
CA ALA A 23 8.27 -3.06 6.25
C ALA A 23 9.53 -3.57 6.94
N SER A 24 10.47 -4.16 6.18
CA SER A 24 11.77 -4.60 6.68
C SER A 24 12.60 -3.43 7.24
N ALA A 25 12.63 -2.29 6.53
CA ALA A 25 13.35 -1.11 6.97
C ALA A 25 12.75 -0.48 8.24
N ALA A 26 11.42 -0.48 8.38
CA ALA A 26 10.71 -0.03 9.58
C ALA A 26 11.02 -0.96 10.77
N PHE A 27 10.96 -2.27 10.54
CA PHE A 27 11.33 -3.28 11.53
C PHE A 27 12.78 -3.12 12.02
N ALA A 28 13.73 -2.93 11.10
CA ALA A 28 15.13 -2.69 11.45
C ALA A 28 15.35 -1.43 12.30
N ARG A 29 14.39 -0.49 12.28
CA ARG A 29 14.36 0.72 13.12
C ARG A 29 13.58 0.53 14.44
N GLY A 30 13.11 -0.68 14.73
CA GLY A 30 12.33 -1.00 15.93
C GLY A 30 10.89 -0.50 15.92
N LEU A 31 10.35 -0.12 14.76
CA LEU A 31 8.96 0.34 14.64
C LEU A 31 8.01 -0.87 14.64
N ARG A 32 6.92 -0.76 15.42
CA ARG A 32 5.81 -1.72 15.37
C ARG A 32 5.08 -1.51 14.03
N THR A 33 5.19 -2.49 13.15
CA THR A 33 4.78 -2.38 11.76
C THR A 33 3.62 -3.33 11.46
N LEU A 34 2.59 -2.84 10.76
CA LEU A 34 1.53 -3.65 10.19
C LEU A 34 1.56 -3.53 8.68
N VAL A 35 1.54 -4.65 7.98
CA VAL A 35 1.29 -4.71 6.54
C VAL A 35 -0.17 -5.10 6.30
N VAL A 36 -0.86 -4.37 5.44
CA VAL A 36 -2.23 -4.68 5.03
C VAL A 36 -2.21 -5.06 3.56
N ASP A 37 -2.51 -6.31 3.26
CA ASP A 37 -2.52 -6.82 1.90
C ASP A 37 -3.91 -6.68 1.29
N MET A 38 -4.09 -5.62 0.50
CA MET A 38 -5.35 -5.32 -0.20
C MET A 38 -5.38 -5.89 -1.63
N ASP A 39 -4.24 -6.42 -2.12
CA ASP A 39 -4.20 -6.99 -3.47
C ASP A 39 -4.82 -8.40 -3.49
N PRO A 40 -5.81 -8.68 -4.34
CA PRO A 40 -6.38 -10.02 -4.47
C PRO A 40 -5.35 -11.11 -4.83
N GLN A 41 -4.19 -10.75 -5.37
CA GLN A 41 -3.09 -11.69 -5.63
C GLN A 41 -2.40 -12.16 -4.34
N SER A 42 -2.50 -11.41 -3.24
CA SER A 42 -1.97 -11.76 -1.92
C SER A 42 -0.45 -12.00 -1.87
N ASP A 43 0.29 -11.31 -2.75
CA ASP A 43 1.75 -11.46 -2.85
C ASP A 43 2.47 -10.90 -1.62
N ALA A 44 1.94 -9.84 -0.99
CA ALA A 44 2.50 -9.30 0.23
C ALA A 44 2.38 -10.30 1.39
N SER A 45 1.23 -10.96 1.51
CA SER A 45 0.99 -12.03 2.49
C SER A 45 1.99 -13.18 2.33
N THR A 46 2.24 -13.61 1.09
CA THR A 46 3.22 -14.65 0.77
C THR A 46 4.63 -14.23 1.17
N GLY A 47 5.02 -12.99 0.85
CA GLY A 47 6.35 -12.45 1.16
C GLY A 47 6.61 -12.23 2.65
N MET A 48 5.57 -12.21 3.50
CA MET A 48 5.69 -12.06 4.96
C MET A 48 6.02 -13.37 5.70
N ASP A 49 6.23 -14.48 5.00
CA ASP A 49 6.55 -15.80 5.56
C ASP A 49 5.57 -16.22 6.67
N VAL A 50 4.28 -16.10 6.37
CA VAL A 50 3.23 -16.45 7.33
C VAL A 50 3.04 -17.96 7.38
N THR A 51 2.92 -18.50 8.60
CA THR A 51 2.63 -19.92 8.80
C THR A 51 1.27 -20.28 8.19
N VAL A 52 1.26 -21.33 7.37
CA VAL A 52 0.02 -21.84 6.76
C VAL A 52 -0.97 -22.22 7.86
N GLY A 53 -2.20 -21.73 7.76
CA GLY A 53 -3.27 -21.98 8.74
C GLY A 53 -4.60 -21.39 8.32
N ARG A 54 -5.62 -21.61 9.15
CA ARG A 54 -6.94 -20.98 8.99
C ARG A 54 -6.91 -19.61 9.67
N HIS A 55 -6.56 -18.58 8.90
CA HIS A 55 -6.55 -17.20 9.38
C HIS A 55 -7.72 -16.41 8.79
N LEU A 56 -8.24 -15.46 9.56
CA LEU A 56 -9.09 -14.40 9.00
C LEU A 56 -8.23 -13.55 8.06
N ASN A 57 -8.84 -13.03 7.02
CA ASN A 57 -8.16 -12.24 5.98
C ASN A 57 -8.94 -10.98 5.64
N MET A 58 -8.42 -10.15 4.75
CA MET A 58 -9.03 -8.87 4.41
C MET A 58 -10.46 -9.00 3.85
N SER A 59 -10.84 -10.11 3.21
CA SER A 59 -12.22 -10.27 2.76
C SER A 59 -13.20 -10.41 3.95
N HIS A 60 -12.81 -11.09 5.02
CA HIS A 60 -13.58 -11.17 6.25
C HIS A 60 -13.65 -9.81 6.95
N LEU A 61 -12.51 -9.11 7.05
CA LEU A 61 -12.47 -7.81 7.71
C LEU A 61 -13.28 -6.75 6.96
N LEU A 62 -13.29 -6.77 5.63
CA LEU A 62 -14.14 -5.87 4.82
C LEU A 62 -15.62 -6.17 4.97
N ALA A 63 -16.02 -7.42 5.25
CA ALA A 63 -17.39 -7.77 5.59
C ALA A 63 -17.76 -7.31 7.01
N HIS A 64 -16.83 -7.44 7.97
CA HIS A 64 -17.03 -7.17 9.40
C HIS A 64 -15.91 -6.25 9.93
N PRO A 65 -15.92 -4.93 9.62
CA PRO A 65 -14.78 -4.02 9.87
C PRO A 65 -14.60 -3.64 11.34
N ARG A 66 -15.34 -4.22 12.26
CA ARG A 66 -15.32 -3.86 13.68
C ARG A 66 -15.29 -5.08 14.59
N GLY A 67 -14.81 -4.88 15.80
CA GLY A 67 -14.91 -5.86 16.88
C GLY A 67 -13.69 -6.75 17.04
N SER A 68 -13.85 -7.85 17.76
CA SER A 68 -12.78 -8.78 18.12
C SER A 68 -12.17 -9.49 16.91
N GLU A 69 -12.89 -9.61 15.81
CA GLU A 69 -12.42 -10.27 14.58
C GLU A 69 -11.21 -9.56 13.99
N VAL A 70 -11.14 -8.21 14.10
CA VAL A 70 -9.98 -7.43 13.61
C VAL A 70 -8.72 -7.85 14.35
N ARG A 71 -8.76 -7.95 15.69
CA ARG A 71 -7.58 -8.38 16.47
C ARG A 71 -7.23 -9.83 16.23
N ASN A 72 -8.22 -10.70 16.00
CA ASN A 72 -8.02 -12.11 15.70
C ASN A 72 -7.46 -12.34 14.27
N ALA A 73 -7.56 -11.37 13.39
CA ALA A 73 -7.00 -11.42 12.04
C ALA A 73 -5.52 -11.01 11.97
N ILE A 74 -4.94 -10.52 13.07
CA ILE A 74 -3.53 -10.16 13.13
C ILE A 74 -2.70 -11.44 13.07
N VAL A 75 -1.81 -11.53 12.08
CA VAL A 75 -0.89 -12.65 11.93
C VAL A 75 0.55 -12.11 11.99
N SER A 76 1.36 -12.68 12.87
CA SER A 76 2.76 -12.28 12.96
C SER A 76 3.57 -12.83 11.80
N SER A 77 4.43 -11.98 11.23
CA SER A 77 5.35 -12.36 10.18
C SER A 77 6.41 -13.35 10.68
N GLY A 78 6.81 -14.28 9.81
CA GLY A 78 7.91 -15.17 10.06
C GLY A 78 9.27 -14.46 10.24
N TRP A 79 9.39 -13.23 9.76
CA TRP A 79 10.61 -12.42 9.90
C TRP A 79 10.96 -12.10 11.37
N THR A 80 9.97 -12.09 12.27
CA THR A 80 10.16 -11.69 13.67
C THR A 80 10.52 -12.83 14.60
N ARG A 81 10.58 -14.08 14.11
CA ARG A 81 10.85 -15.28 14.94
C ARG A 81 12.17 -15.23 15.72
N SER A 82 13.14 -14.45 15.26
CA SER A 82 14.50 -14.40 15.83
C SER A 82 14.92 -13.04 16.36
N HIS A 83 14.02 -12.02 16.38
CA HIS A 83 14.38 -10.63 16.64
C HIS A 83 13.40 -9.93 17.56
N HIS A 84 13.89 -8.93 18.31
CA HIS A 84 13.05 -8.02 19.08
C HIS A 84 12.45 -6.98 18.12
N GLY A 85 11.17 -7.12 17.81
CA GLY A 85 10.43 -6.22 16.94
C GLY A 85 9.07 -6.81 16.63
N LYS A 86 8.20 -6.01 16.01
CA LYS A 86 6.85 -6.43 15.66
C LYS A 86 6.59 -6.09 14.20
N VAL A 87 6.42 -7.12 13.38
CA VAL A 87 5.85 -6.99 12.04
C VAL A 87 4.72 -7.98 11.91
N ASP A 88 3.53 -7.47 11.77
CA ASP A 88 2.32 -8.25 11.60
C ASP A 88 1.69 -7.97 10.24
N VAL A 89 0.75 -8.81 9.84
CA VAL A 89 0.06 -8.67 8.57
C VAL A 89 -1.44 -8.97 8.71
N PHE A 90 -2.26 -8.15 8.06
CA PHE A 90 -3.61 -8.54 7.65
C PHE A 90 -3.51 -9.18 6.28
N LEU A 91 -3.83 -10.48 6.24
CA LEU A 91 -3.63 -11.31 5.05
C LEU A 91 -4.58 -10.91 3.91
N GLY A 92 -4.05 -10.86 2.71
CA GLY A 92 -4.82 -10.71 1.48
C GLY A 92 -5.70 -11.94 1.21
N SER A 93 -6.58 -11.80 0.24
CA SER A 93 -7.44 -12.90 -0.21
C SER A 93 -7.96 -12.62 -1.62
N PRO A 94 -8.02 -13.60 -2.52
CA PRO A 94 -8.70 -13.45 -3.81
C PRO A 94 -10.17 -13.02 -3.66
N ALA A 95 -10.83 -13.37 -2.55
CA ALA A 95 -12.21 -12.98 -2.27
C ALA A 95 -12.40 -11.47 -2.07
N THR A 96 -11.33 -10.69 -1.81
CA THR A 96 -11.40 -9.24 -1.75
C THR A 96 -11.83 -8.62 -3.09
N MET A 97 -11.65 -9.32 -4.22
CA MET A 97 -12.11 -8.87 -5.54
C MET A 97 -13.60 -8.49 -5.55
N ALA A 98 -14.43 -9.10 -4.71
CA ALA A 98 -15.85 -8.73 -4.59
C ALA A 98 -16.08 -7.28 -4.15
N TYR A 99 -15.06 -6.65 -3.54
CA TYR A 99 -15.08 -5.26 -3.07
C TYR A 99 -14.38 -4.29 -4.03
N ASP A 100 -13.76 -4.78 -5.11
CA ASP A 100 -13.05 -3.93 -6.08
C ASP A 100 -14.00 -3.34 -7.12
N THR A 101 -15.06 -2.71 -6.65
CA THR A 101 -16.10 -2.10 -7.48
C THR A 101 -15.74 -0.66 -7.83
N PRO A 102 -16.13 -0.14 -9.02
CA PRO A 102 -15.87 1.24 -9.41
C PRO A 102 -16.62 2.26 -8.55
N THR A 103 -17.73 1.86 -7.94
CA THR A 103 -18.58 2.72 -7.11
C THR A 103 -18.72 2.14 -5.72
N LEU A 104 -18.34 2.93 -4.71
CA LEU A 104 -18.51 2.61 -3.29
C LEU A 104 -19.62 3.47 -2.68
N THR A 105 -20.39 2.89 -1.78
CA THR A 105 -21.28 3.65 -0.92
C THR A 105 -20.47 4.50 0.08
N LYS A 106 -21.12 5.51 0.68
CA LYS A 106 -20.52 6.34 1.72
C LYS A 106 -20.02 5.54 2.94
N LYS A 107 -20.59 4.37 3.20
CA LYS A 107 -20.17 3.50 4.30
C LYS A 107 -18.99 2.61 3.89
N GLU A 108 -19.00 2.07 2.70
CA GLU A 108 -17.99 1.13 2.25
C GLU A 108 -16.61 1.75 2.14
N ILE A 109 -16.53 3.01 1.71
CA ILE A 109 -15.26 3.71 1.52
C ILE A 109 -14.44 3.85 2.81
N TRP A 110 -15.09 3.78 3.99
CA TRP A 110 -14.47 3.90 5.31
C TRP A 110 -14.10 2.57 5.97
N ARG A 111 -14.41 1.42 5.37
CA ARG A 111 -14.20 0.10 6.00
C ARG A 111 -12.76 -0.15 6.43
N VAL A 112 -11.77 0.20 5.61
CA VAL A 112 -10.35 0.01 5.96
C VAL A 112 -9.95 0.92 7.13
N GLU A 113 -10.46 2.15 7.19
CA GLU A 113 -10.25 3.04 8.32
C GLU A 113 -10.87 2.49 9.60
N GLU A 114 -12.10 1.97 9.55
CA GLU A 114 -12.75 1.35 10.70
C GLU A 114 -11.97 0.14 11.23
N ILE A 115 -11.37 -0.66 10.33
CA ILE A 115 -10.47 -1.77 10.69
C ILE A 115 -9.23 -1.23 11.41
N LEU A 116 -8.55 -0.25 10.82
CA LEU A 116 -7.30 0.29 11.36
C LEU A 116 -7.49 1.04 12.68
N ALA A 117 -8.62 1.70 12.89
CA ALA A 117 -8.96 2.37 14.15
C ALA A 117 -8.99 1.38 15.35
N THR A 118 -9.32 0.10 15.11
CA THR A 118 -9.33 -0.93 16.17
C THR A 118 -7.91 -1.24 16.72
N VAL A 119 -6.87 -0.96 15.92
CA VAL A 119 -5.47 -1.30 16.22
C VAL A 119 -4.55 -0.08 16.25
N GLU A 120 -5.11 1.12 16.35
CA GLU A 120 -4.36 2.39 16.23
C GLU A 120 -3.21 2.51 17.23
N ASP A 121 -3.39 2.03 18.47
CA ASP A 121 -2.38 2.09 19.51
C ASP A 121 -1.35 0.96 19.44
N ASP A 122 -1.59 -0.05 18.61
CA ASP A 122 -0.76 -1.26 18.54
C ASP A 122 0.43 -1.09 17.58
N TYR A 123 0.38 -0.12 16.66
CA TYR A 123 1.38 0.06 15.59
C TYR A 123 1.85 1.51 15.45
N ASP A 124 3.11 1.67 15.08
CA ASP A 124 3.71 2.97 14.77
C ASP A 124 3.50 3.33 13.30
N ILE A 125 3.60 2.32 12.42
CA ILE A 125 3.42 2.46 10.97
C ILE A 125 2.56 1.33 10.38
N VAL A 126 1.70 1.69 9.43
CA VAL A 126 0.92 0.76 8.60
C VAL A 126 1.28 0.98 7.15
N LEU A 127 1.59 -0.09 6.44
CA LEU A 127 1.87 -0.11 5.00
C LEU A 127 0.77 -0.90 4.30
N ILE A 128 0.04 -0.26 3.39
CA ILE A 128 -1.06 -0.91 2.65
C ILE A 128 -0.59 -1.21 1.24
N ASP A 129 -0.51 -2.49 0.88
CA ASP A 129 -0.23 -2.94 -0.48
C ASP A 129 -1.51 -2.97 -1.30
N CYS A 130 -1.67 -2.04 -2.25
CA CYS A 130 -2.90 -1.85 -3.03
C CYS A 130 -2.87 -2.67 -4.33
N PRO A 131 -4.02 -3.07 -4.90
CA PRO A 131 -4.06 -3.61 -6.25
C PRO A 131 -3.61 -2.57 -7.31
N PRO A 132 -3.23 -3.00 -8.54
CA PRO A 132 -2.75 -2.10 -9.59
C PRO A 132 -3.90 -1.38 -10.33
N SER A 133 -4.87 -0.88 -9.59
CA SER A 133 -6.07 -0.19 -10.10
C SER A 133 -6.44 0.99 -9.21
N ILE A 134 -7.37 1.86 -9.65
CA ILE A 134 -7.97 2.91 -8.82
C ILE A 134 -9.48 2.59 -8.62
N ASN A 135 -9.77 1.35 -8.27
CA ASN A 135 -11.12 0.91 -7.96
C ASN A 135 -11.40 0.91 -6.45
N GLY A 136 -12.40 0.17 -6.03
CA GLY A 136 -12.92 0.17 -4.68
C GLY A 136 -11.87 -0.13 -3.60
N LEU A 137 -11.09 -1.19 -3.77
CA LEU A 137 -10.06 -1.58 -2.80
C LEU A 137 -9.01 -0.48 -2.59
N THR A 138 -8.48 0.07 -3.69
CA THR A 138 -7.50 1.17 -3.62
C THR A 138 -8.10 2.43 -2.99
N ARG A 139 -9.34 2.77 -3.33
CA ARG A 139 -10.00 3.96 -2.76
C ARG A 139 -10.27 3.81 -1.27
N MET A 140 -10.65 2.61 -0.79
CA MET A 140 -10.77 2.32 0.65
C MET A 140 -9.42 2.43 1.37
N ALA A 141 -8.35 1.88 0.78
CA ALA A 141 -6.99 1.98 1.32
C ALA A 141 -6.53 3.44 1.42
N TRP A 142 -6.72 4.23 0.36
CA TRP A 142 -6.35 5.65 0.35
C TRP A 142 -7.15 6.47 1.35
N THR A 143 -8.45 6.17 1.53
CA THR A 143 -9.29 6.86 2.52
C THR A 143 -8.74 6.68 3.93
N ALA A 144 -8.21 5.49 4.24
CA ALA A 144 -7.59 5.16 5.51
C ALA A 144 -6.16 5.70 5.67
N SER A 145 -5.56 6.27 4.62
CA SER A 145 -4.14 6.65 4.62
C SER A 145 -3.89 8.12 4.91
N ASP A 146 -2.73 8.39 5.53
CA ASP A 146 -2.17 9.74 5.62
C ASP A 146 -1.42 10.11 4.33
N ARG A 147 -0.76 9.12 3.72
CA ARG A 147 0.11 9.31 2.55
C ARG A 147 -0.08 8.20 1.51
N VAL A 148 0.07 8.59 0.24
CA VAL A 148 0.14 7.64 -0.88
C VAL A 148 1.49 7.77 -1.58
N ALA A 149 2.23 6.68 -1.67
CA ALA A 149 3.39 6.54 -2.53
C ALA A 149 3.00 5.79 -3.81
N VAL A 150 3.37 6.34 -4.96
CA VAL A 150 3.14 5.71 -6.26
C VAL A 150 4.43 5.04 -6.71
N VAL A 151 4.42 3.71 -6.81
CA VAL A 151 5.55 2.95 -7.36
C VAL A 151 5.44 2.91 -8.88
N SER A 152 6.48 3.32 -9.56
CA SER A 152 6.54 3.40 -11.02
C SER A 152 7.89 2.91 -11.54
N GLU A 153 7.91 2.31 -12.72
CA GLU A 153 9.15 2.04 -13.45
C GLU A 153 9.41 3.16 -14.47
N PRO A 154 10.65 3.45 -14.87
CA PRO A 154 10.96 4.51 -15.84
C PRO A 154 10.65 4.06 -17.26
N GLY A 155 9.37 4.03 -17.64
CA GLY A 155 8.87 3.60 -18.94
C GLY A 155 7.95 4.62 -19.60
N LEU A 156 7.65 4.43 -20.88
CA LEU A 156 6.88 5.36 -21.71
C LEU A 156 5.55 5.81 -21.08
N PHE A 157 4.82 4.92 -20.42
CA PHE A 157 3.52 5.21 -19.84
C PHE A 157 3.55 5.64 -18.38
N SER A 158 4.74 5.69 -17.77
CA SER A 158 4.89 5.91 -16.32
C SER A 158 4.47 7.30 -15.90
N VAL A 159 4.85 8.31 -16.67
CA VAL A 159 4.49 9.72 -16.40
C VAL A 159 2.99 9.90 -16.39
N ALA A 160 2.31 9.42 -17.45
CA ALA A 160 0.84 9.53 -17.55
C ALA A 160 0.12 8.70 -16.46
N ALA A 161 0.64 7.53 -16.11
CA ALA A 161 0.10 6.70 -15.04
C ALA A 161 0.24 7.40 -13.67
N THR A 162 1.41 7.94 -13.37
CA THR A 162 1.66 8.70 -12.15
C THR A 162 0.76 9.94 -12.06
N GLN A 163 0.59 10.68 -13.16
CA GLN A 163 -0.29 11.83 -13.20
C GLN A 163 -1.75 11.44 -12.91
N ARG A 164 -2.23 10.33 -13.49
CA ARG A 164 -3.58 9.82 -13.20
C ARG A 164 -3.74 9.45 -11.73
N ALA A 165 -2.74 8.78 -11.14
CA ALA A 165 -2.77 8.42 -9.72
C ALA A 165 -2.86 9.67 -8.84
N PHE A 166 -2.02 10.68 -9.05
CA PHE A 166 -2.05 11.89 -8.23
C PHE A 166 -3.31 12.72 -8.41
N ARG A 167 -3.90 12.77 -9.62
CA ARG A 167 -5.22 13.40 -9.82
C ARG A 167 -6.30 12.68 -9.00
N ALA A 168 -6.31 11.36 -9.01
CA ALA A 168 -7.27 10.58 -8.22
C ALA A 168 -7.07 10.74 -6.71
N VAL A 169 -5.82 10.82 -6.23
CA VAL A 169 -5.51 11.15 -4.83
C VAL A 169 -6.05 12.54 -4.46
N ASP A 170 -5.83 13.55 -5.31
CA ASP A 170 -6.32 14.91 -5.04
C ASP A 170 -7.85 15.00 -5.06
N GLU A 171 -8.51 14.29 -5.97
CA GLU A 171 -9.97 14.16 -6.01
C GLU A 171 -10.51 13.54 -4.73
N LEU A 172 -9.94 12.41 -4.27
CA LEU A 172 -10.35 11.74 -3.06
C LEU A 172 -10.09 12.61 -1.83
N ARG A 173 -8.97 13.31 -1.78
CA ARG A 173 -8.63 14.27 -0.72
C ARG A 173 -9.67 15.36 -0.59
N ARG A 174 -10.11 15.94 -1.71
CA ARG A 174 -11.11 17.04 -1.70
C ARG A 174 -12.51 16.57 -1.36
N SER A 175 -12.86 15.33 -1.73
CA SER A 175 -14.24 14.85 -1.63
C SER A 175 -14.52 14.00 -0.40
N VAL A 176 -13.52 13.26 0.13
CA VAL A 176 -13.72 12.25 1.16
C VAL A 176 -12.73 12.39 2.33
N SER A 177 -11.41 12.36 2.06
CA SER A 177 -10.38 12.26 3.10
C SER A 177 -9.38 13.43 3.04
N PRO A 178 -9.68 14.58 3.68
CA PRO A 178 -8.81 15.78 3.63
C PRO A 178 -7.39 15.57 4.18
N ARG A 179 -7.17 14.55 5.02
CA ARG A 179 -5.87 14.20 5.57
C ARG A 179 -4.93 13.50 4.58
N LEU A 180 -5.51 12.94 3.50
CA LEU A 180 -4.75 12.22 2.49
C LEU A 180 -3.86 13.19 1.69
N HIS A 181 -2.58 12.86 1.59
CA HIS A 181 -1.63 13.61 0.76
C HIS A 181 -0.74 12.68 -0.07
N PRO A 182 -0.26 13.10 -1.24
CA PRO A 182 0.78 12.37 -1.92
C PRO A 182 2.06 12.37 -1.06
N LEU A 183 2.69 11.20 -0.91
CA LEU A 183 4.05 11.08 -0.39
C LEU A 183 5.05 11.36 -1.51
N GLY A 184 4.85 10.74 -2.66
CA GLY A 184 5.69 10.91 -3.83
C GLY A 184 5.67 9.70 -4.76
N VAL A 185 6.56 9.76 -5.75
CA VAL A 185 6.83 8.69 -6.72
C VAL A 185 8.09 7.96 -6.31
N ILE A 186 8.00 6.66 -6.12
CA ILE A 186 9.15 5.76 -5.97
C ILE A 186 9.47 5.21 -7.37
N VAL A 187 10.57 5.63 -7.94
CA VAL A 187 11.04 5.13 -9.22
C VAL A 187 11.84 3.85 -8.99
N ASN A 188 11.30 2.73 -9.46
CA ASN A 188 11.83 1.38 -9.24
C ASN A 188 12.29 0.74 -10.56
N ARG A 189 13.13 -0.30 -10.47
CA ARG A 189 13.70 -1.02 -11.63
C ARG A 189 14.50 -0.13 -12.57
N VAL A 190 15.24 0.79 -12.00
CA VAL A 190 16.11 1.69 -12.77
C VAL A 190 17.32 0.92 -13.28
N ARG A 191 17.58 1.05 -14.57
CA ARG A 191 18.83 0.62 -15.20
C ARG A 191 19.68 1.84 -15.47
N PRO A 192 20.75 2.10 -14.68
CA PRO A 192 21.53 3.35 -14.78
C PRO A 192 22.12 3.59 -16.17
N GLN A 193 22.41 2.53 -16.93
CA GLN A 193 22.98 2.63 -18.28
C GLN A 193 21.93 2.87 -19.38
N SER A 194 20.64 2.85 -19.06
CA SER A 194 19.57 3.05 -20.04
C SER A 194 19.31 4.54 -20.24
N ILE A 195 19.57 5.03 -21.43
CA ILE A 195 19.27 6.41 -21.84
C ILE A 195 17.75 6.68 -21.74
N GLU A 196 16.93 5.70 -22.09
CA GLU A 196 15.48 5.84 -21.96
C GLU A 196 15.07 6.02 -20.49
N HIS A 197 15.63 5.23 -19.56
CA HIS A 197 15.30 5.36 -18.15
C HIS A 197 15.70 6.74 -17.62
N GLN A 198 16.90 7.23 -17.96
CA GLN A 198 17.32 8.57 -17.56
C GLN A 198 16.36 9.64 -18.08
N TYR A 199 16.02 9.59 -19.38
CA TYR A 199 15.07 10.51 -19.97
C TYR A 199 13.70 10.49 -19.25
N ARG A 200 13.16 9.30 -18.93
CA ARG A 200 11.88 9.17 -18.23
C ARG A 200 11.93 9.65 -16.78
N ILE A 201 13.05 9.44 -16.11
CA ILE A 201 13.27 9.97 -14.76
C ILE A 201 13.31 11.51 -14.79
N ASP A 202 14.00 12.10 -15.75
CA ASP A 202 14.05 13.55 -15.89
C ASP A 202 12.67 14.13 -16.22
N GLU A 203 11.88 13.47 -17.05
CA GLU A 203 10.49 13.84 -17.34
C GLU A 203 9.61 13.79 -16.06
N LEU A 204 9.76 12.73 -15.24
CA LEU A 204 9.10 12.65 -13.94
C LEU A 204 9.53 13.79 -13.00
N LYS A 205 10.83 14.08 -12.93
CA LYS A 205 11.38 15.17 -12.11
C LYS A 205 10.90 16.55 -12.57
N GLN A 206 10.82 16.79 -13.87
CA GLN A 206 10.27 18.03 -14.41
C GLN A 206 8.79 18.22 -14.07
N MET A 207 7.99 17.13 -14.09
CA MET A 207 6.55 17.20 -13.86
C MET A 207 6.19 17.24 -12.37
N PHE A 208 6.88 16.47 -11.53
CA PHE A 208 6.51 16.25 -10.13
C PHE A 208 7.50 16.85 -9.12
N GLY A 209 8.66 17.32 -9.57
CA GLY A 209 9.64 18.00 -8.74
C GLY A 209 10.05 17.18 -7.51
N ALA A 210 9.90 17.78 -6.34
CA ALA A 210 10.27 17.16 -5.05
C ALA A 210 9.41 15.92 -4.68
N LEU A 211 8.32 15.65 -5.40
CA LEU A 211 7.54 14.43 -5.21
C LEU A 211 8.21 13.20 -5.83
N VAL A 212 9.26 13.34 -6.66
CA VAL A 212 10.06 12.20 -7.08
C VAL A 212 11.05 11.86 -5.97
N LEU A 213 10.78 10.75 -5.28
CA LEU A 213 11.54 10.35 -4.11
C LEU A 213 12.93 9.83 -4.49
N GLN A 214 13.91 10.12 -3.66
CA GLN A 214 15.29 9.71 -3.84
C GLN A 214 15.75 8.77 -2.72
N PRO A 215 16.68 7.84 -2.97
CA PRO A 215 17.22 7.49 -4.29
C PRO A 215 16.22 6.68 -5.12
N GLU A 216 16.41 6.67 -6.44
CA GLU A 216 15.74 5.70 -7.31
C GLU A 216 16.22 4.27 -6.98
N LEU A 217 15.33 3.29 -7.15
CA LEU A 217 15.61 1.89 -6.83
C LEU A 217 16.02 1.11 -8.09
N PRO A 218 17.04 0.23 -8.00
CA PRO A 218 17.48 -0.64 -9.10
C PRO A 218 16.47 -1.70 -9.51
#